data_65e177c9a6034a7a26220404fe3db8f7
#
_entry.id   65e177c9a6034a7a26220404fe3db8f7
#
_cell.length_a   1.000
_cell.length_b   1.000
_cell.length_c   1.000
_cell.angle_alpha   90.00
_cell.angle_beta   90.00
_cell.angle_gamma   90.00
#
_symmetry.space_group_name_H-M   'P 1'
#
loop_
_entity.id
_entity.type
_entity.pdbx_description
1 polymer ?
#
loop_
_entity_poly.entity_id
_entity_poly.type
_entity_poly.pdbx_seq_one_letter_code
_entity_poly.pdbx_strand_id
1 'polypeptide(L)'
;MAVLEKNVPAARLSQRFAPKGEPLAGAFFWLSAFYAVYCVRPEDWIPGLSFLPLAKISGVFALVALLMSAGRSKRRFRDLPPEARYFFAMICLLFLAALLSPVWKGGAFFKTLDFTKALVAWVLTFMVITSFARLRRIVFIQSASVAVIAVVSVIKGRSSPRLEGVIGGIYSNSNDLAFAIVLTLPFCFAFLLSTRSIPRKVAWGVPMLAMCLAMFLTASRAGFINLLVTGTVCLWLFGIRGKRYHLVAAAVLVAVVIGFAAGGRLKDRFFAISGNDLDTGLEVSAHGSYQQRNLLMIESIKAVVHYPLGIGMDNFGNYSGTWREVHVSYLQIAAEGGVGAFVFYILFFGSGFGNLRRLRRIPNKDAEVELFSGALYASLIGFVVGAFFAPAAYEYFPYFAVAYTSVLLAIAKEKEQSEVPTPDWSNRPQPWWKERRARKSTSTRANATQSSATPAAPLRNRR
;
A
#
# COMPACT_ATOMS: atom_id res chain seq x y z
N MET A 1 -16.51 66.01 2.29
CA MET A 1 -16.76 64.60 1.86
C MET A 1 -15.43 63.93 1.70
N ALA A 2 -14.97 63.19 2.72
CA ALA A 2 -13.71 62.45 2.71
C ALA A 2 -14.06 60.95 2.51
N VAL A 3 -13.63 60.40 1.39
CA VAL A 3 -13.78 58.99 1.05
C VAL A 3 -12.73 58.20 1.84
N LEU A 4 -13.22 57.41 2.77
CA LEU A 4 -12.41 56.40 3.50
C LEU A 4 -12.04 55.28 2.55
N GLU A 5 -10.82 55.27 2.01
CA GLU A 5 -10.21 54.08 1.38
C GLU A 5 -10.06 53.01 2.45
N LYS A 6 -10.88 51.97 2.38
CA LYS A 6 -10.72 50.74 3.16
C LYS A 6 -9.51 50.00 2.63
N ASN A 7 -8.40 50.05 3.36
CA ASN A 7 -7.27 49.13 3.19
C ASN A 7 -7.73 47.68 3.35
N VAL A 8 -8.01 47.01 2.23
CA VAL A 8 -8.22 45.55 2.23
C VAL A 8 -6.88 44.88 2.38
N PRO A 9 -6.66 44.07 3.46
CA PRO A 9 -5.35 43.44 3.67
C PRO A 9 -4.98 42.59 2.47
N ALA A 10 -3.74 42.71 1.98
CA ALA A 10 -3.19 41.99 0.84
C ALA A 10 -3.36 40.45 0.93
N ALA A 11 -3.51 39.93 2.14
CA ALA A 11 -3.81 38.51 2.40
C ALA A 11 -5.17 38.05 1.83
N ARG A 12 -6.17 38.94 1.66
CA ARG A 12 -7.47 38.59 1.06
C ARG A 12 -7.44 38.58 -0.46
N LEU A 13 -6.50 39.26 -1.08
CA LEU A 13 -6.32 39.26 -2.55
C LEU A 13 -5.62 37.99 -3.03
N SER A 14 -4.66 37.45 -2.25
CA SER A 14 -3.99 36.20 -2.59
C SER A 14 -4.91 34.97 -2.50
N GLN A 15 -5.94 35.01 -1.66
CA GLN A 15 -6.93 33.93 -1.56
C GLN A 15 -7.94 33.89 -2.74
N ARG A 16 -8.14 35.00 -3.46
CA ARG A 16 -9.05 35.03 -4.64
C ARG A 16 -8.45 34.40 -5.90
N PHE A 17 -7.14 34.28 -5.99
CA PHE A 17 -6.42 33.70 -7.14
C PHE A 17 -5.85 32.31 -6.86
N ALA A 18 -6.06 31.74 -5.66
CA ALA A 18 -5.72 30.34 -5.41
C ALA A 18 -6.63 29.45 -6.28
N PRO A 19 -6.07 28.58 -7.13
CA PRO A 19 -6.87 27.67 -7.91
C PRO A 19 -7.73 26.82 -6.98
N LYS A 20 -9.07 26.85 -7.18
CA LYS A 20 -10.09 26.13 -6.40
C LYS A 20 -9.99 24.58 -6.48
N GLY A 21 -8.90 24.00 -6.98
CA GLY A 21 -8.71 22.55 -7.12
C GLY A 21 -7.93 21.97 -5.92
N GLU A 22 -8.31 20.77 -5.50
CA GLU A 22 -7.48 20.02 -4.55
C GLU A 22 -6.04 19.87 -5.08
N PRO A 23 -5.01 20.08 -4.25
CA PRO A 23 -3.64 19.89 -4.68
C PRO A 23 -3.45 18.45 -5.17
N LEU A 24 -2.72 18.27 -6.29
CA LEU A 24 -2.44 16.97 -6.92
C LEU A 24 -3.68 16.21 -7.45
N ALA A 25 -4.81 16.86 -7.74
CA ALA A 25 -6.01 16.19 -8.24
C ALA A 25 -5.76 15.43 -9.55
N GLY A 26 -5.02 16.02 -10.49
CA GLY A 26 -4.65 15.36 -11.76
C GLY A 26 -3.74 14.14 -11.55
N ALA A 27 -2.73 14.27 -10.69
CA ALA A 27 -1.85 13.13 -10.36
C ALA A 27 -2.64 12.02 -9.65
N PHE A 28 -3.59 12.36 -8.78
CA PHE A 28 -4.45 11.40 -8.10
C PHE A 28 -5.42 10.70 -9.06
N PHE A 29 -5.95 11.42 -10.04
CA PHE A 29 -6.80 10.83 -11.09
C PHE A 29 -6.03 9.76 -11.87
N TRP A 30 -4.85 10.10 -12.39
CA TRP A 30 -4.04 9.15 -13.16
C TRP A 30 -3.48 7.99 -12.32
N LEU A 31 -3.15 8.24 -11.06
CA LEU A 31 -2.79 7.18 -10.12
C LEU A 31 -3.98 6.23 -9.88
N SER A 32 -5.19 6.76 -9.74
CA SER A 32 -6.42 5.96 -9.60
C SER A 32 -6.68 5.12 -10.84
N ALA A 33 -6.48 5.70 -12.04
CA ALA A 33 -6.57 4.99 -13.31
C ALA A 33 -5.51 3.89 -13.41
N PHE A 34 -4.27 4.16 -13.00
CA PHE A 34 -3.21 3.14 -12.94
C PHE A 34 -3.61 1.95 -12.07
N TYR A 35 -4.11 2.19 -10.85
CA TYR A 35 -4.55 1.11 -9.97
C TYR A 35 -5.73 0.32 -10.56
N ALA A 36 -6.71 1.01 -11.15
CA ALA A 36 -7.83 0.35 -11.81
C ALA A 36 -7.37 -0.55 -12.95
N VAL A 37 -6.56 -0.01 -13.85
CA VAL A 37 -6.05 -0.76 -15.02
C VAL A 37 -5.13 -1.90 -14.60
N TYR A 38 -4.20 -1.64 -13.66
CA TYR A 38 -3.28 -2.68 -13.19
C TYR A 38 -4.01 -3.85 -12.51
N CYS A 39 -5.04 -3.55 -11.68
CA CYS A 39 -5.76 -4.57 -10.94
C CYS A 39 -6.83 -5.29 -11.76
N VAL A 40 -7.50 -4.62 -12.72
CA VAL A 40 -8.53 -5.23 -13.59
C VAL A 40 -7.91 -5.88 -14.82
N ARG A 41 -6.79 -5.31 -15.32
CA ARG A 41 -6.11 -5.74 -16.57
C ARG A 41 -7.09 -5.94 -17.73
N PRO A 42 -7.80 -4.90 -18.15
CA PRO A 42 -8.78 -5.02 -19.22
C PRO A 42 -8.13 -5.46 -20.53
N GLU A 43 -6.85 -5.19 -20.73
CA GLU A 43 -6.06 -5.62 -21.89
C GLU A 43 -5.95 -7.15 -22.02
N ASP A 44 -6.08 -7.92 -20.93
CA ASP A 44 -5.93 -9.38 -20.96
C ASP A 44 -7.25 -10.10 -21.34
N TRP A 45 -8.42 -9.45 -21.21
CA TRP A 45 -9.72 -10.11 -21.38
C TRP A 45 -10.73 -9.38 -22.26
N ILE A 46 -10.46 -8.12 -22.65
CA ILE A 46 -11.28 -7.39 -23.62
C ILE A 46 -10.60 -7.47 -24.98
N PRO A 47 -11.25 -8.10 -25.99
CA PRO A 47 -10.72 -8.16 -27.34
C PRO A 47 -10.42 -6.77 -27.89
N GLY A 48 -9.27 -6.60 -28.54
CA GLY A 48 -8.86 -5.34 -29.15
C GLY A 48 -8.15 -4.35 -28.21
N LEU A 49 -7.99 -4.65 -26.92
CA LEU A 49 -7.22 -3.79 -26.00
C LEU A 49 -5.81 -4.31 -25.71
N SER A 50 -5.46 -5.53 -26.14
CA SER A 50 -4.20 -6.20 -25.84
C SER A 50 -2.95 -5.46 -26.36
N PHE A 51 -3.09 -4.60 -27.39
CA PHE A 51 -1.97 -3.80 -27.93
C PHE A 51 -1.70 -2.53 -27.12
N LEU A 52 -2.61 -2.11 -26.22
CA LEU A 52 -2.49 -0.88 -25.43
C LEU A 52 -1.88 -1.16 -24.07
N PRO A 53 -0.67 -0.65 -23.77
CA PRO A 53 -0.06 -0.79 -22.45
C PRO A 53 -0.68 0.20 -21.44
N LEU A 54 -1.97 0.03 -21.14
CA LEU A 54 -2.78 0.99 -20.38
C LEU A 54 -2.20 1.33 -19.00
N ALA A 55 -1.66 0.31 -18.29
CA ALA A 55 -1.02 0.52 -17.00
C ALA A 55 0.25 1.39 -17.11
N LYS A 56 1.06 1.19 -18.18
CA LYS A 56 2.25 2.02 -18.43
C LYS A 56 1.86 3.47 -18.75
N ILE A 57 0.85 3.65 -19.61
CA ILE A 57 0.35 4.97 -20.01
C ILE A 57 -0.16 5.74 -18.78
N SER A 58 -1.05 5.14 -18.00
CA SER A 58 -1.62 5.79 -16.81
C SER A 58 -0.56 6.08 -15.74
N GLY A 59 0.43 5.19 -15.56
CA GLY A 59 1.55 5.40 -14.67
C GLY A 59 2.45 6.57 -15.08
N VAL A 60 2.77 6.69 -16.39
CA VAL A 60 3.54 7.82 -16.93
C VAL A 60 2.78 9.14 -16.74
N PHE A 61 1.48 9.17 -17.06
CA PHE A 61 0.69 10.39 -16.85
C PHE A 61 0.59 10.76 -15.36
N ALA A 62 0.51 9.79 -14.44
CA ALA A 62 0.55 10.05 -13.01
C ALA A 62 1.88 10.68 -12.58
N LEU A 63 3.01 10.17 -13.11
CA LEU A 63 4.34 10.71 -12.83
C LEU A 63 4.49 12.13 -13.38
N VAL A 64 4.12 12.37 -14.64
CA VAL A 64 4.18 13.69 -15.28
C VAL A 64 3.30 14.69 -14.51
N ALA A 65 2.07 14.32 -14.17
CA ALA A 65 1.17 15.17 -13.40
C ALA A 65 1.72 15.49 -11.99
N LEU A 66 2.41 14.53 -11.33
CA LEU A 66 3.10 14.78 -10.07
C LEU A 66 4.25 15.79 -10.25
N LEU A 67 5.10 15.60 -11.26
CA LEU A 67 6.23 16.50 -11.54
C LEU A 67 5.76 17.93 -11.86
N MET A 68 4.73 18.07 -12.68
CA MET A 68 4.11 19.38 -12.99
C MET A 68 3.48 20.05 -11.75
N SER A 69 3.11 19.26 -10.76
CA SER A 69 2.47 19.73 -9.53
C SER A 69 3.42 19.71 -8.32
N ALA A 70 4.71 19.47 -8.51
CA ALA A 70 5.69 19.25 -7.43
C ALA A 70 5.76 20.44 -6.44
N GLY A 71 5.62 21.68 -6.91
CA GLY A 71 5.57 22.88 -6.06
C GLY A 71 4.31 23.00 -5.18
N ARG A 72 3.26 22.22 -5.46
CA ARG A 72 1.98 22.21 -4.71
C ARG A 72 1.88 21.00 -3.78
N SER A 73 2.84 20.07 -3.82
CA SER A 73 2.84 18.88 -2.98
C SER A 73 3.17 19.26 -1.53
N LYS A 74 2.39 18.72 -0.58
CA LYS A 74 2.70 18.83 0.85
C LYS A 74 3.95 18.01 1.23
N ARG A 75 4.21 16.91 0.50
CA ARG A 75 5.35 16.01 0.73
C ARG A 75 6.44 16.29 -0.30
N ARG A 76 7.68 16.28 0.16
CA ARG A 76 8.87 16.42 -0.69
C ARG A 76 9.55 15.04 -0.82
N PHE A 77 10.40 14.87 -1.82
CA PHE A 77 11.19 13.64 -1.97
C PHE A 77 12.10 13.36 -0.76
N ARG A 78 12.45 14.39 0.03
CA ARG A 78 13.19 14.24 1.30
C ARG A 78 12.36 13.57 2.40
N ASP A 79 11.04 13.63 2.30
CA ASP A 79 10.10 13.06 3.28
C ASP A 79 9.81 11.57 3.02
N LEU A 80 10.47 10.99 2.01
CA LEU A 80 10.33 9.56 1.72
C LEU A 80 10.78 8.73 2.92
N PRO A 81 9.94 7.79 3.37
CA PRO A 81 10.22 6.98 4.54
C PRO A 81 11.32 5.94 4.26
N PRO A 82 11.88 5.30 5.30
CA PRO A 82 12.98 4.34 5.16
C PRO A 82 12.72 3.20 4.16
N GLU A 83 11.46 2.80 4.01
CA GLU A 83 11.03 1.75 3.08
C GLU A 83 11.42 2.07 1.64
N ALA A 84 11.34 3.33 1.24
CA ALA A 84 11.76 3.77 -0.08
C ALA A 84 13.24 3.46 -0.34
N ARG A 85 14.09 3.66 0.69
CA ARG A 85 15.53 3.37 0.60
C ARG A 85 15.80 1.87 0.52
N TYR A 86 15.07 1.06 1.30
CA TYR A 86 15.20 -0.40 1.24
C TYR A 86 14.77 -0.93 -0.12
N PHE A 87 13.66 -0.41 -0.67
CA PHE A 87 13.21 -0.82 -2.00
C PHE A 87 14.19 -0.38 -3.10
N PHE A 88 14.69 0.84 -3.02
CA PHE A 88 15.69 1.34 -3.96
C PHE A 88 17.00 0.53 -3.89
N ALA A 89 17.51 0.25 -2.68
CA ALA A 89 18.70 -0.57 -2.49
C ALA A 89 18.52 -2.00 -3.04
N MET A 90 17.35 -2.60 -2.82
CA MET A 90 17.01 -3.90 -3.39
C MET A 90 17.07 -3.88 -4.92
N ILE A 91 16.50 -2.85 -5.57
CA ILE A 91 16.55 -2.70 -7.03
C ILE A 91 17.99 -2.50 -7.54
N CYS A 92 18.80 -1.70 -6.85
CA CYS A 92 20.21 -1.55 -7.20
C CYS A 92 20.97 -2.88 -7.14
N LEU A 93 20.69 -3.72 -6.14
CA LEU A 93 21.28 -5.06 -6.03
C LEU A 93 20.76 -6.02 -7.11
N LEU A 94 19.49 -5.93 -7.51
CA LEU A 94 18.97 -6.68 -8.65
C LEU A 94 19.65 -6.29 -9.95
N PHE A 95 19.93 -5.00 -10.18
CA PHE A 95 20.74 -4.57 -11.34
C PHE A 95 22.18 -5.11 -11.24
N LEU A 96 22.79 -5.08 -10.07
CA LEU A 96 24.12 -5.65 -9.87
C LEU A 96 24.11 -7.16 -10.19
N ALA A 97 23.12 -7.90 -9.67
CA ALA A 97 22.93 -9.32 -9.98
C ALA A 97 22.73 -9.56 -11.48
N ALA A 98 21.98 -8.69 -12.16
CA ALA A 98 21.78 -8.80 -13.60
C ALA A 98 23.08 -8.61 -14.41
N LEU A 99 23.92 -7.62 -14.02
CA LEU A 99 25.21 -7.35 -14.66
C LEU A 99 26.23 -8.48 -14.43
N LEU A 100 26.19 -9.11 -13.25
CA LEU A 100 27.09 -10.20 -12.86
C LEU A 100 26.52 -11.58 -13.20
N SER A 101 25.30 -11.66 -13.76
CA SER A 101 24.62 -12.92 -14.01
C SER A 101 25.46 -13.89 -14.86
N PRO A 102 25.57 -15.16 -14.42
CA PRO A 102 26.23 -16.21 -15.19
C PRO A 102 25.34 -16.81 -16.29
N VAL A 103 24.02 -16.50 -16.27
CA VAL A 103 23.02 -17.12 -17.16
C VAL A 103 22.70 -16.22 -18.33
N TRP A 104 21.91 -15.17 -18.12
CA TRP A 104 21.46 -14.25 -19.18
C TRP A 104 21.39 -12.81 -18.67
N LYS A 105 22.48 -12.06 -18.90
CA LYS A 105 22.63 -10.68 -18.42
C LYS A 105 21.57 -9.73 -18.99
N GLY A 106 21.33 -9.81 -20.31
CA GLY A 106 20.40 -8.92 -21.00
C GLY A 106 18.96 -9.10 -20.53
N GLY A 107 18.50 -10.36 -20.44
CA GLY A 107 17.15 -10.64 -19.94
C GLY A 107 16.93 -10.17 -18.51
N ALA A 108 17.87 -10.52 -17.61
CA ALA A 108 17.80 -10.10 -16.22
C ALA A 108 17.78 -8.56 -16.08
N PHE A 109 18.58 -7.86 -16.90
CA PHE A 109 18.60 -6.39 -16.90
C PHE A 109 17.24 -5.79 -17.29
N PHE A 110 16.64 -6.26 -18.40
CA PHE A 110 15.33 -5.75 -18.83
C PHE A 110 14.20 -6.12 -17.87
N LYS A 111 14.25 -7.30 -17.26
CA LYS A 111 13.28 -7.70 -16.22
C LYS A 111 13.40 -6.83 -14.96
N THR A 112 14.63 -6.54 -14.52
CA THR A 112 14.86 -5.62 -13.40
C THR A 112 14.40 -4.20 -13.74
N LEU A 113 14.65 -3.73 -14.96
CA LEU A 113 14.16 -2.43 -15.43
C LEU A 113 12.63 -2.39 -15.44
N ASP A 114 11.98 -3.48 -15.85
CA ASP A 114 10.51 -3.59 -15.79
C ASP A 114 10.00 -3.56 -14.36
N PHE A 115 10.66 -4.24 -13.42
CA PHE A 115 10.32 -4.26 -12.02
C PHE A 115 10.54 -2.90 -11.33
N THR A 116 11.45 -2.05 -11.83
CA THR A 116 11.65 -0.68 -11.31
C THR A 116 10.36 0.15 -11.33
N LYS A 117 9.40 -0.19 -12.20
CA LYS A 117 8.07 0.44 -12.23
C LYS A 117 7.32 0.25 -10.92
N ALA A 118 7.56 -0.84 -10.19
CA ALA A 118 6.96 -1.06 -8.87
C ALA A 118 7.44 -0.02 -7.84
N LEU A 119 8.74 0.36 -7.88
CA LEU A 119 9.26 1.44 -7.05
C LEU A 119 8.64 2.78 -7.44
N VAL A 120 8.53 3.08 -8.73
CA VAL A 120 7.88 4.31 -9.21
C VAL A 120 6.43 4.38 -8.73
N ALA A 121 5.67 3.29 -8.88
CA ALA A 121 4.28 3.20 -8.42
C ALA A 121 4.18 3.36 -6.88
N TRP A 122 5.12 2.79 -6.13
CA TRP A 122 5.21 2.94 -4.69
C TRP A 122 5.46 4.40 -4.28
N VAL A 123 6.43 5.06 -4.92
CA VAL A 123 6.74 6.48 -4.67
C VAL A 123 5.56 7.37 -5.04
N LEU A 124 4.93 7.15 -6.21
CA LEU A 124 3.72 7.87 -6.61
C LEU A 124 2.61 7.73 -5.57
N THR A 125 2.38 6.51 -5.09
CA THR A 125 1.38 6.22 -4.06
C THR A 125 1.65 7.04 -2.79
N PHE A 126 2.89 7.06 -2.31
CA PHE A 126 3.26 7.82 -1.12
C PHE A 126 3.13 9.34 -1.32
N MET A 127 3.58 9.87 -2.46
CA MET A 127 3.62 11.30 -2.73
C MET A 127 2.23 11.89 -3.02
N VAL A 128 1.37 11.14 -3.72
CA VAL A 128 0.08 11.65 -4.22
C VAL A 128 -1.05 11.47 -3.21
N ILE A 129 -0.99 10.42 -2.37
CA ILE A 129 -2.04 10.13 -1.40
C ILE A 129 -1.75 10.87 -0.10
N THR A 130 -2.32 12.06 0.05
CA THR A 130 -2.12 12.97 1.18
C THR A 130 -3.30 13.01 2.17
N SER A 131 -4.36 12.22 1.93
CA SER A 131 -5.51 12.14 2.82
C SER A 131 -6.03 10.71 2.95
N PHE A 132 -6.68 10.41 4.08
CA PHE A 132 -7.30 9.10 4.29
C PHE A 132 -8.40 8.82 3.24
N ALA A 133 -9.15 9.82 2.81
CA ALA A 133 -10.17 9.67 1.77
C ALA A 133 -9.57 9.20 0.44
N ARG A 134 -8.39 9.73 0.05
CA ARG A 134 -7.67 9.27 -1.14
C ARG A 134 -7.15 7.85 -0.98
N LEU A 135 -6.56 7.51 0.17
CA LEU A 135 -6.13 6.15 0.45
C LEU A 135 -7.29 5.17 0.37
N ARG A 136 -8.40 5.49 1.04
CA ARG A 136 -9.62 4.69 1.02
C ARG A 136 -10.13 4.45 -0.41
N ARG A 137 -10.05 5.47 -1.28
CA ARG A 137 -10.47 5.36 -2.69
C ARG A 137 -9.56 4.44 -3.50
N ILE A 138 -8.24 4.48 -3.30
CA ILE A 138 -7.30 3.56 -3.97
C ILE A 138 -7.53 2.12 -3.50
N VAL A 139 -7.64 1.90 -2.19
CA VAL A 139 -7.93 0.57 -1.63
C VAL A 139 -9.29 0.05 -2.11
N PHE A 140 -10.30 0.94 -2.27
CA PHE A 140 -11.59 0.59 -2.88
C PHE A 140 -11.41 0.13 -4.33
N ILE A 141 -10.67 0.87 -5.15
CA ILE A 141 -10.41 0.51 -6.55
C ILE A 141 -9.74 -0.86 -6.63
N GLN A 142 -8.68 -1.10 -5.86
CA GLN A 142 -8.00 -2.38 -5.81
C GLN A 142 -8.95 -3.52 -5.41
N SER A 143 -9.72 -3.33 -4.34
CA SER A 143 -10.62 -4.36 -3.81
C SER A 143 -11.76 -4.68 -4.77
N ALA A 144 -12.37 -3.66 -5.37
CA ALA A 144 -13.43 -3.82 -6.35
C ALA A 144 -12.90 -4.50 -7.63
N SER A 145 -11.69 -4.15 -8.06
CA SER A 145 -11.04 -4.76 -9.22
C SER A 145 -10.81 -6.25 -9.06
N VAL A 146 -10.23 -6.67 -7.92
CA VAL A 146 -9.99 -8.10 -7.65
C VAL A 146 -11.31 -8.85 -7.50
N ALA A 147 -12.35 -8.23 -6.91
CA ALA A 147 -13.67 -8.80 -6.83
C ALA A 147 -14.30 -9.03 -8.22
N VAL A 148 -14.17 -8.05 -9.13
CA VAL A 148 -14.63 -8.18 -10.53
C VAL A 148 -13.89 -9.32 -11.22
N ILE A 149 -12.58 -9.41 -11.10
CA ILE A 149 -11.78 -10.50 -11.70
C ILE A 149 -12.22 -11.86 -11.13
N ALA A 150 -12.44 -11.96 -9.82
CA ALA A 150 -12.94 -13.21 -9.20
C ALA A 150 -14.30 -13.64 -9.79
N VAL A 151 -15.24 -12.70 -9.93
CA VAL A 151 -16.57 -12.98 -10.52
C VAL A 151 -16.43 -13.38 -12.00
N VAL A 152 -15.65 -12.63 -12.79
CA VAL A 152 -15.45 -12.93 -14.21
C VAL A 152 -14.77 -14.29 -14.38
N SER A 153 -13.79 -14.62 -13.55
CA SER A 153 -13.14 -15.94 -13.56
C SER A 153 -14.12 -17.08 -13.24
N VAL A 154 -15.00 -16.89 -12.25
CA VAL A 154 -16.04 -17.89 -11.93
C VAL A 154 -17.01 -18.11 -13.09
N ILE A 155 -17.36 -17.03 -13.81
CA ILE A 155 -18.28 -17.14 -14.95
C ILE A 155 -17.62 -17.81 -16.16
N LYS A 156 -16.40 -17.39 -16.50
CA LYS A 156 -15.67 -17.88 -17.69
C LYS A 156 -14.93 -19.20 -17.46
N GLY A 157 -14.42 -19.44 -16.26
CA GLY A 157 -13.50 -20.55 -15.95
C GLY A 157 -14.19 -21.86 -15.54
N ARG A 158 -15.51 -22.01 -15.71
CA ARG A 158 -16.24 -23.21 -15.27
C ARG A 158 -15.88 -24.50 -16.01
N SER A 159 -15.32 -24.41 -17.20
CA SER A 159 -14.93 -25.56 -18.03
C SER A 159 -13.55 -26.15 -17.66
N SER A 160 -12.75 -25.45 -16.88
CA SER A 160 -11.43 -25.93 -16.45
C SER A 160 -11.52 -26.74 -15.15
N PRO A 161 -10.72 -27.83 -14.98
CA PRO A 161 -10.67 -28.59 -13.73
C PRO A 161 -10.20 -27.75 -12.53
N ARG A 162 -9.48 -26.67 -12.77
CA ARG A 162 -9.10 -25.64 -11.78
C ARG A 162 -9.49 -24.28 -12.28
N LEU A 163 -10.04 -23.45 -11.40
CA LEU A 163 -10.32 -22.07 -11.75
C LEU A 163 -9.00 -21.34 -11.92
N GLU A 164 -8.72 -20.92 -13.13
CA GLU A 164 -7.66 -19.97 -13.46
C GLU A 164 -8.26 -18.59 -13.58
N GLY A 165 -7.44 -17.55 -13.42
CA GLY A 165 -7.86 -16.19 -13.69
C GLY A 165 -8.17 -15.99 -15.18
N VAL A 166 -8.50 -14.78 -15.52
CA VAL A 166 -8.75 -14.44 -16.92
C VAL A 166 -7.46 -14.64 -17.74
N ILE A 167 -7.63 -15.19 -18.93
CA ILE A 167 -6.56 -15.62 -19.82
C ILE A 167 -5.50 -14.52 -19.97
N GLY A 168 -4.27 -14.83 -19.53
CA GLY A 168 -3.12 -13.92 -19.57
C GLY A 168 -2.90 -13.10 -18.28
N GLY A 169 -1.70 -12.53 -18.15
CA GLY A 169 -1.34 -11.59 -17.12
C GLY A 169 -1.16 -12.17 -15.70
N ILE A 170 -1.29 -11.29 -14.71
CA ILE A 170 -0.96 -11.59 -13.30
C ILE A 170 -1.93 -12.59 -12.61
N TYR A 171 -3.02 -12.97 -13.24
CA TYR A 171 -4.02 -13.91 -12.71
C TYR A 171 -4.12 -15.20 -13.54
N SER A 172 -3.20 -15.42 -14.47
CA SER A 172 -3.24 -16.58 -15.39
C SER A 172 -3.16 -17.92 -14.66
N ASN A 173 -2.50 -17.95 -13.51
CA ASN A 173 -2.36 -19.14 -12.69
C ASN A 173 -3.39 -19.18 -11.55
N SER A 174 -3.95 -20.35 -11.28
CA SER A 174 -4.89 -20.55 -10.14
C SER A 174 -4.31 -20.11 -8.80
N ASN A 175 -2.99 -20.25 -8.57
CA ASN A 175 -2.37 -19.86 -7.31
C ASN A 175 -2.27 -18.33 -7.19
N ASP A 176 -1.98 -17.62 -8.28
CA ASP A 176 -1.83 -16.17 -8.30
C ASP A 176 -3.18 -15.49 -8.09
N LEU A 177 -4.24 -16.03 -8.72
CA LEU A 177 -5.61 -15.59 -8.45
C LEU A 177 -5.98 -15.81 -6.97
N ALA A 178 -5.71 -17.01 -6.42
CA ALA A 178 -5.98 -17.30 -5.01
C ALA A 178 -5.21 -16.36 -4.08
N PHE A 179 -3.96 -16.06 -4.40
CA PHE A 179 -3.10 -15.16 -3.63
C PHE A 179 -3.62 -13.73 -3.64
N ALA A 180 -3.97 -13.19 -4.82
CA ALA A 180 -4.54 -11.85 -4.95
C ALA A 180 -5.87 -11.71 -4.20
N ILE A 181 -6.73 -12.73 -4.24
CA ILE A 181 -7.99 -12.77 -3.48
C ILE A 181 -7.71 -12.69 -1.99
N VAL A 182 -6.84 -13.57 -1.46
CA VAL A 182 -6.56 -13.64 -0.02
C VAL A 182 -5.95 -12.34 0.51
N LEU A 183 -5.05 -11.70 -0.25
CA LEU A 183 -4.47 -10.42 0.14
C LEU A 183 -5.48 -9.26 0.14
N THR A 184 -6.54 -9.38 -0.66
CA THR A 184 -7.54 -8.32 -0.84
C THR A 184 -8.75 -8.47 0.08
N LEU A 185 -9.12 -9.69 0.47
CA LEU A 185 -10.26 -9.96 1.35
C LEU A 185 -10.29 -9.13 2.65
N PRO A 186 -9.16 -8.88 3.36
CA PRO A 186 -9.16 -8.03 4.55
C PRO A 186 -9.67 -6.62 4.31
N PHE A 187 -9.39 -6.04 3.13
CA PHE A 187 -9.88 -4.72 2.77
C PHE A 187 -11.39 -4.71 2.49
N CYS A 188 -11.89 -5.72 1.79
CA CYS A 188 -13.33 -5.89 1.59
C CYS A 188 -14.05 -5.99 2.94
N PHE A 189 -13.45 -6.72 3.89
CA PHE A 189 -13.96 -6.84 5.26
C PHE A 189 -13.98 -5.48 6.00
N ALA A 190 -12.91 -4.67 5.85
CA ALA A 190 -12.87 -3.34 6.42
C ALA A 190 -13.96 -2.42 5.82
N PHE A 191 -14.20 -2.48 4.52
CA PHE A 191 -15.29 -1.74 3.86
C PHE A 191 -16.67 -2.19 4.34
N LEU A 192 -16.89 -3.50 4.49
CA LEU A 192 -18.13 -4.06 5.03
C LEU A 192 -18.41 -3.53 6.43
N LEU A 193 -17.40 -3.45 7.28
CA LEU A 193 -17.52 -2.99 8.66
C LEU A 193 -17.60 -1.47 8.80
N SER A 194 -17.00 -0.71 7.88
CA SER A 194 -17.01 0.76 7.92
C SER A 194 -18.36 1.35 7.52
N THR A 195 -19.19 0.58 6.81
CA THR A 195 -20.49 1.07 6.32
C THR A 195 -21.65 0.75 7.26
N ARG A 196 -22.55 1.72 7.45
CA ARG A 196 -23.80 1.53 8.22
C ARG A 196 -25.00 1.17 7.32
N SER A 197 -24.96 1.52 6.05
CA SER A 197 -26.02 1.31 5.09
C SER A 197 -26.14 -0.16 4.67
N ILE A 198 -27.33 -0.76 4.79
CA ILE A 198 -27.59 -2.16 4.38
C ILE A 198 -27.26 -2.40 2.90
N PRO A 199 -27.67 -1.56 1.92
CA PRO A 199 -27.32 -1.77 0.53
C PRO A 199 -25.80 -1.82 0.29
N ARG A 200 -25.02 -0.97 0.99
CA ARG A 200 -23.56 -1.00 0.89
C ARG A 200 -22.95 -2.23 1.56
N LYS A 201 -23.55 -2.73 2.63
CA LYS A 201 -23.11 -4.00 3.24
C LYS A 201 -23.31 -5.17 2.27
N VAL A 202 -24.46 -5.23 1.60
CA VAL A 202 -24.74 -6.23 0.56
C VAL A 202 -23.76 -6.07 -0.60
N ALA A 203 -23.51 -4.83 -1.06
CA ALA A 203 -22.57 -4.53 -2.13
C ALA A 203 -21.13 -4.98 -1.84
N TRP A 204 -20.73 -5.16 -0.58
CA TRP A 204 -19.44 -5.74 -0.22
C TRP A 204 -19.54 -7.23 0.16
N GLY A 205 -20.63 -7.66 0.77
CA GLY A 205 -20.84 -9.05 1.18
C GLY A 205 -20.92 -10.01 -0.01
N VAL A 206 -21.65 -9.64 -1.05
CA VAL A 206 -21.80 -10.48 -2.27
C VAL A 206 -20.46 -10.68 -2.99
N PRO A 207 -19.67 -9.65 -3.32
CA PRO A 207 -18.33 -9.84 -3.88
C PRO A 207 -17.40 -10.65 -2.99
N MET A 208 -17.42 -10.43 -1.67
CA MET A 208 -16.62 -11.25 -0.75
C MET A 208 -16.97 -12.73 -0.82
N LEU A 209 -18.25 -13.04 -0.89
CA LEU A 209 -18.71 -14.42 -1.04
C LEU A 209 -18.26 -15.01 -2.39
N ALA A 210 -18.36 -14.23 -3.47
CA ALA A 210 -17.87 -14.61 -4.78
C ALA A 210 -16.33 -14.83 -4.80
N MET A 211 -15.58 -13.98 -4.12
CA MET A 211 -14.12 -14.14 -3.95
C MET A 211 -13.78 -15.41 -3.16
N CYS A 212 -14.50 -15.68 -2.07
CA CYS A 212 -14.32 -16.92 -1.31
C CYS A 212 -14.65 -18.15 -2.19
N LEU A 213 -15.76 -18.13 -2.93
CA LEU A 213 -16.10 -19.19 -3.85
C LEU A 213 -15.04 -19.38 -4.94
N ALA A 214 -14.60 -18.28 -5.58
CA ALA A 214 -13.52 -18.33 -6.57
C ALA A 214 -12.25 -18.95 -6.00
N MET A 215 -11.87 -18.56 -4.78
CA MET A 215 -10.70 -19.11 -4.10
C MET A 215 -10.81 -20.63 -3.89
N PHE A 216 -11.96 -21.16 -3.45
CA PHE A 216 -12.17 -22.60 -3.33
C PHE A 216 -12.11 -23.32 -4.70
N LEU A 217 -12.70 -22.72 -5.74
CA LEU A 217 -12.68 -23.27 -7.09
C LEU A 217 -11.28 -23.30 -7.73
N THR A 218 -10.34 -22.44 -7.29
CA THR A 218 -8.94 -22.53 -7.71
C THR A 218 -8.29 -23.86 -7.31
N ALA A 219 -8.87 -24.55 -6.31
CA ALA A 219 -8.31 -25.75 -5.70
C ALA A 219 -6.82 -25.62 -5.32
N SER A 220 -6.41 -24.41 -4.93
CA SER A 220 -5.05 -24.12 -4.49
C SER A 220 -4.90 -24.43 -3.00
N ARG A 221 -4.12 -25.45 -2.68
CA ARG A 221 -3.80 -25.83 -1.28
C ARG A 221 -3.09 -24.69 -0.54
N ALA A 222 -2.12 -24.06 -1.21
CA ALA A 222 -1.41 -22.91 -0.69
C ALA A 222 -2.33 -21.72 -0.45
N GLY A 223 -3.21 -21.42 -1.39
CA GLY A 223 -4.23 -20.39 -1.26
C GLY A 223 -5.18 -20.66 -0.09
N PHE A 224 -5.59 -21.92 0.11
CA PHE A 224 -6.47 -22.31 1.23
C PHE A 224 -5.79 -22.12 2.59
N ILE A 225 -4.54 -22.60 2.76
CA ILE A 225 -3.75 -22.37 4.00
C ILE A 225 -3.62 -20.86 4.27
N ASN A 226 -3.30 -20.11 3.24
CA ASN A 226 -3.16 -18.68 3.34
C ASN A 226 -4.48 -17.96 3.70
N LEU A 227 -5.61 -18.43 3.15
CA LEU A 227 -6.94 -17.96 3.54
C LEU A 227 -7.25 -18.25 5.01
N LEU A 228 -6.93 -19.45 5.49
CA LEU A 228 -7.14 -19.80 6.90
C LEU A 228 -6.35 -18.88 7.82
N VAL A 229 -5.06 -18.65 7.53
CA VAL A 229 -4.23 -17.75 8.33
C VAL A 229 -4.76 -16.33 8.29
N THR A 230 -4.97 -15.78 7.10
CA THR A 230 -5.44 -14.40 6.92
C THR A 230 -6.85 -14.20 7.50
N GLY A 231 -7.74 -15.17 7.28
CA GLY A 231 -9.09 -15.19 7.84
C GLY A 231 -9.09 -15.26 9.35
N THR A 232 -8.24 -16.09 9.95
CA THR A 232 -8.07 -16.16 11.42
C THR A 232 -7.62 -14.84 11.98
N VAL A 233 -6.64 -14.16 11.35
CA VAL A 233 -6.19 -12.83 11.77
C VAL A 233 -7.32 -11.80 11.66
N CYS A 234 -8.10 -11.83 10.57
CA CYS A 234 -9.28 -10.95 10.42
C CYS A 234 -10.33 -11.21 11.50
N LEU A 235 -10.68 -12.48 11.75
CA LEU A 235 -11.67 -12.85 12.77
C LEU A 235 -11.20 -12.50 14.18
N TRP A 236 -9.92 -12.67 14.45
CA TRP A 236 -9.33 -12.23 15.73
C TRP A 236 -9.44 -10.73 15.91
N LEU A 237 -8.99 -9.94 14.91
CA LEU A 237 -8.97 -8.48 15.02
C LEU A 237 -10.36 -7.86 15.01
N PHE A 238 -11.24 -8.29 14.10
CA PHE A 238 -12.53 -7.66 13.87
C PHE A 238 -13.68 -8.34 14.61
N GLY A 239 -13.62 -9.67 14.75
CA GLY A 239 -14.63 -10.46 15.43
C GLY A 239 -14.41 -10.47 16.94
N ILE A 240 -13.34 -11.11 17.41
CA ILE A 240 -13.10 -11.37 18.83
C ILE A 240 -12.69 -10.07 19.54
N ARG A 241 -11.59 -9.45 19.11
CA ARG A 241 -11.09 -8.21 19.72
C ARG A 241 -12.04 -7.03 19.51
N GLY A 242 -12.74 -7.01 18.38
CA GLY A 242 -13.79 -6.03 18.06
C GLY A 242 -15.13 -6.32 18.74
N LYS A 243 -15.25 -7.40 19.56
CA LYS A 243 -16.49 -7.83 20.23
C LYS A 243 -17.69 -8.03 19.29
N ARG A 244 -17.42 -8.52 18.06
CA ARG A 244 -18.43 -8.77 17.01
C ARG A 244 -18.53 -10.27 16.74
N TYR A 245 -18.92 -11.05 17.75
CA TYR A 245 -18.96 -12.53 17.69
C TYR A 245 -19.87 -13.08 16.59
N HIS A 246 -20.89 -12.32 16.16
CA HIS A 246 -21.71 -12.66 15.00
C HIS A 246 -20.91 -12.80 13.69
N LEU A 247 -19.76 -12.12 13.56
CA LEU A 247 -18.87 -12.28 12.39
C LEU A 247 -18.17 -13.63 12.39
N VAL A 248 -17.81 -14.13 13.57
CA VAL A 248 -17.23 -15.47 13.72
C VAL A 248 -18.26 -16.52 13.34
N ALA A 249 -19.49 -16.39 13.86
CA ALA A 249 -20.59 -17.30 13.51
C ALA A 249 -20.91 -17.26 12.00
N ALA A 250 -20.96 -16.05 11.40
CA ALA A 250 -21.17 -15.90 9.96
C ALA A 250 -20.03 -16.53 9.13
N ALA A 251 -18.77 -16.35 9.55
CA ALA A 251 -17.63 -16.95 8.86
C ALA A 251 -17.65 -18.49 8.93
N VAL A 252 -18.00 -19.06 10.08
CA VAL A 252 -18.17 -20.52 10.22
C VAL A 252 -19.30 -21.02 9.31
N LEU A 253 -20.45 -20.33 9.30
CA LEU A 253 -21.58 -20.70 8.42
C LEU A 253 -21.17 -20.64 6.95
N VAL A 254 -20.51 -19.57 6.52
CA VAL A 254 -20.01 -19.42 5.14
C VAL A 254 -19.01 -20.53 4.80
N ALA A 255 -18.06 -20.84 5.70
CA ALA A 255 -17.09 -21.91 5.51
C ALA A 255 -17.78 -23.28 5.34
N VAL A 256 -18.79 -23.56 6.15
CA VAL A 256 -19.61 -24.80 6.04
C VAL A 256 -20.35 -24.86 4.71
N VAL A 257 -21.07 -23.79 4.33
CA VAL A 257 -21.83 -23.73 3.07
C VAL A 257 -20.91 -23.91 1.85
N ILE A 258 -19.78 -23.16 1.83
CA ILE A 258 -18.82 -23.27 0.72
C ILE A 258 -18.13 -24.65 0.73
N GLY A 259 -17.82 -25.19 1.90
CA GLY A 259 -17.26 -26.54 2.04
C GLY A 259 -18.16 -27.60 1.44
N PHE A 260 -19.46 -27.52 1.66
CA PHE A 260 -20.46 -28.41 1.00
C PHE A 260 -20.57 -28.16 -0.52
N ALA A 261 -20.55 -26.89 -0.94
CA ALA A 261 -20.72 -26.53 -2.35
C ALA A 261 -19.48 -26.80 -3.23
N ALA A 262 -18.28 -26.66 -2.69
CA ALA A 262 -17.01 -26.78 -3.42
C ALA A 262 -16.08 -27.86 -2.87
N GLY A 263 -16.46 -28.49 -1.75
CA GLY A 263 -15.59 -29.36 -0.94
C GLY A 263 -15.11 -30.62 -1.62
N GLY A 264 -15.87 -31.19 -2.58
CA GLY A 264 -15.47 -32.39 -3.30
C GLY A 264 -14.11 -32.20 -3.99
N ARG A 265 -13.96 -31.16 -4.82
CA ARG A 265 -12.72 -30.88 -5.57
C ARG A 265 -11.51 -30.59 -4.68
N LEU A 266 -11.72 -29.90 -3.56
CA LEU A 266 -10.65 -29.57 -2.62
C LEU A 266 -10.30 -30.81 -1.75
N LYS A 267 -11.32 -31.54 -1.31
CA LYS A 267 -11.20 -32.78 -0.54
C LYS A 267 -10.37 -33.81 -1.31
N ASP A 268 -10.74 -34.09 -2.57
CA ASP A 268 -10.03 -35.04 -3.42
C ASP A 268 -8.55 -34.68 -3.58
N ARG A 269 -8.23 -33.38 -3.66
CA ARG A 269 -6.84 -32.91 -3.74
C ARG A 269 -6.05 -32.96 -2.44
N PHE A 270 -6.70 -32.81 -1.29
CA PHE A 270 -6.02 -33.00 0.00
C PHE A 270 -5.80 -34.47 0.30
N PHE A 271 -6.78 -35.32 0.01
CA PHE A 271 -6.66 -36.76 0.21
C PHE A 271 -5.72 -37.44 -0.79
N ALA A 272 -5.59 -36.90 -2.01
CA ALA A 272 -4.61 -37.38 -2.98
C ALA A 272 -3.13 -37.28 -2.52
N ILE A 273 -2.83 -36.61 -1.39
CA ILE A 273 -1.47 -36.58 -0.83
C ILE A 273 -1.26 -37.72 0.15
N SER A 274 -2.30 -38.14 0.87
CA SER A 274 -2.24 -39.17 1.92
C SER A 274 -2.71 -40.54 1.44
N GLY A 275 -3.28 -40.63 0.23
CA GLY A 275 -3.78 -41.87 -0.34
C GLY A 275 -2.66 -42.80 -0.81
N ASN A 276 -2.80 -44.08 -0.48
CA ASN A 276 -1.92 -45.15 -0.95
C ASN A 276 -2.29 -45.67 -2.35
N ASP A 277 -3.34 -45.09 -2.97
CA ASP A 277 -3.88 -45.58 -4.23
C ASP A 277 -3.39 -44.68 -5.38
N LEU A 278 -2.36 -45.12 -6.08
CA LEU A 278 -1.72 -44.45 -7.23
C LEU A 278 -2.57 -44.49 -8.52
N ASP A 279 -3.85 -44.83 -8.43
CA ASP A 279 -4.71 -45.09 -9.60
C ASP A 279 -5.41 -43.89 -10.19
N THR A 280 -5.36 -42.70 -9.54
CA THR A 280 -6.01 -41.51 -10.09
C THR A 280 -4.96 -40.51 -10.62
N GLY A 281 -5.18 -39.99 -11.83
CA GLY A 281 -4.29 -38.97 -12.45
C GLY A 281 -4.09 -37.70 -11.58
N LEU A 282 -4.94 -37.49 -10.58
CA LEU A 282 -4.84 -36.40 -9.59
C LEU A 282 -3.71 -36.68 -8.57
N GLU A 283 -3.48 -37.92 -8.19
CA GLU A 283 -2.44 -38.34 -7.21
C GLU A 283 -1.07 -38.26 -7.84
N VAL A 284 -0.93 -38.76 -9.07
CA VAL A 284 0.31 -38.64 -9.85
C VAL A 284 0.67 -37.17 -10.02
N SER A 285 -0.30 -36.29 -10.32
CA SER A 285 -0.10 -34.85 -10.44
C SER A 285 0.26 -34.19 -9.09
N ALA A 286 -0.30 -34.63 -7.97
CA ALA A 286 -0.02 -34.10 -6.65
C ALA A 286 1.38 -34.47 -6.16
N HIS A 287 1.78 -35.73 -6.34
CA HIS A 287 3.10 -36.25 -5.96
C HIS A 287 4.21 -35.66 -6.84
N GLY A 288 4.00 -35.63 -8.15
CA GLY A 288 4.92 -34.96 -9.07
C GLY A 288 5.11 -33.46 -8.79
N SER A 289 4.04 -32.76 -8.41
CA SER A 289 4.13 -31.36 -8.01
C SER A 289 4.92 -31.15 -6.70
N TYR A 290 4.82 -32.08 -5.75
CA TYR A 290 5.59 -32.04 -4.51
C TYR A 290 7.08 -32.29 -4.74
N GLN A 291 7.42 -33.37 -5.46
CA GLN A 291 8.82 -33.68 -5.81
C GLN A 291 9.50 -32.55 -6.58
N GLN A 292 8.77 -31.95 -7.52
CA GLN A 292 9.28 -30.84 -8.30
C GLN A 292 9.54 -29.60 -7.46
N ARG A 293 8.67 -29.26 -6.49
CA ARG A 293 8.90 -28.14 -5.57
C ARG A 293 10.13 -28.36 -4.68
N ASN A 294 10.34 -29.60 -4.19
CA ASN A 294 11.53 -29.94 -3.43
C ASN A 294 12.80 -29.78 -4.27
N LEU A 295 12.79 -30.25 -5.51
CA LEU A 295 13.91 -30.06 -6.42
C LEU A 295 14.21 -28.57 -6.65
N LEU A 296 13.21 -27.77 -6.98
CA LEU A 296 13.37 -26.34 -7.19
C LEU A 296 13.87 -25.62 -5.93
N MET A 297 13.44 -26.04 -4.74
CA MET A 297 13.91 -25.50 -3.48
C MET A 297 15.39 -25.80 -3.25
N ILE A 298 15.82 -27.05 -3.49
CA ILE A 298 17.23 -27.47 -3.37
C ILE A 298 18.09 -26.70 -4.38
N GLU A 299 17.68 -26.64 -5.63
CA GLU A 299 18.41 -25.90 -6.67
C GLU A 299 18.49 -24.38 -6.36
N SER A 300 17.44 -23.79 -5.79
CA SER A 300 17.49 -22.39 -5.38
C SER A 300 18.48 -22.14 -4.22
N ILE A 301 18.56 -23.06 -3.26
CA ILE A 301 19.56 -22.99 -2.17
C ILE A 301 20.97 -23.11 -2.76
N LYS A 302 21.19 -24.05 -3.69
CA LYS A 302 22.48 -24.18 -4.38
C LYS A 302 22.84 -22.88 -5.13
N ALA A 303 21.88 -22.27 -5.83
CA ALA A 303 22.08 -20.99 -6.51
C ALA A 303 22.52 -19.89 -5.53
N VAL A 304 21.87 -19.76 -4.37
CA VAL A 304 22.26 -18.78 -3.34
C VAL A 304 23.68 -19.01 -2.82
N VAL A 305 24.07 -20.26 -2.60
CA VAL A 305 25.40 -20.60 -2.09
C VAL A 305 26.50 -20.33 -3.12
N HIS A 306 26.27 -20.70 -4.37
CA HIS A 306 27.27 -20.53 -5.45
C HIS A 306 27.32 -19.08 -5.97
N TYR A 307 26.20 -18.38 -5.94
CA TYR A 307 26.06 -17.01 -6.47
C TYR A 307 25.44 -16.07 -5.42
N PRO A 308 26.20 -15.72 -4.36
CA PRO A 308 25.67 -14.90 -3.24
C PRO A 308 25.26 -13.47 -3.67
N LEU A 309 25.72 -12.99 -4.85
CA LEU A 309 25.30 -11.74 -5.46
C LEU A 309 24.09 -11.89 -6.39
N GLY A 310 23.58 -13.12 -6.56
CA GLY A 310 22.43 -13.46 -7.38
C GLY A 310 22.76 -13.85 -8.82
N ILE A 311 21.84 -14.63 -9.43
CA ILE A 311 21.94 -15.08 -10.81
C ILE A 311 21.21 -14.15 -11.80
N GLY A 312 20.60 -13.07 -11.29
CA GLY A 312 19.79 -12.14 -12.09
C GLY A 312 18.31 -12.50 -12.12
N MET A 313 17.46 -11.48 -12.13
CA MET A 313 16.01 -11.62 -12.11
C MET A 313 15.50 -12.45 -13.29
N ASP A 314 14.54 -13.37 -13.04
CA ASP A 314 13.89 -14.26 -14.00
C ASP A 314 14.87 -15.27 -14.71
N ASN A 315 16.04 -15.47 -14.13
CA ASN A 315 17.05 -16.41 -14.66
C ASN A 315 17.01 -17.80 -14.02
N PHE A 316 16.24 -17.98 -12.94
CA PHE A 316 16.24 -19.25 -12.20
C PHE A 316 15.75 -20.43 -13.06
N GLY A 317 14.73 -20.23 -13.91
CA GLY A 317 14.23 -21.27 -14.79
C GLY A 317 15.30 -21.80 -15.75
N ASN A 318 16.11 -20.90 -16.33
CA ASN A 318 17.23 -21.24 -17.20
C ASN A 318 18.38 -21.88 -16.41
N TYR A 319 18.70 -21.37 -15.21
CA TYR A 319 19.74 -21.92 -14.33
C TYR A 319 19.45 -23.36 -13.93
N SER A 320 18.24 -23.65 -13.50
CA SER A 320 17.81 -24.97 -13.06
C SER A 320 17.53 -25.96 -14.20
N GLY A 321 17.47 -25.48 -15.45
CA GLY A 321 17.10 -26.29 -16.62
C GLY A 321 15.64 -26.75 -16.64
N THR A 322 14.80 -26.28 -15.68
CA THR A 322 13.41 -26.71 -15.53
C THR A 322 12.41 -25.77 -16.18
N TRP A 323 12.82 -24.58 -16.61
CA TRP A 323 11.98 -23.49 -17.16
C TRP A 323 10.87 -23.05 -16.19
N ARG A 324 11.00 -23.33 -14.89
CA ARG A 324 10.04 -23.00 -13.87
C ARG A 324 10.62 -22.07 -12.80
N GLU A 325 9.77 -21.25 -12.24
CA GLU A 325 10.11 -20.33 -11.16
C GLU A 325 10.22 -21.03 -9.81
N VAL A 326 10.97 -20.44 -8.90
CA VAL A 326 11.03 -20.87 -7.49
C VAL A 326 9.67 -20.61 -6.82
N HIS A 327 9.02 -21.63 -6.29
CA HIS A 327 7.71 -21.50 -5.65
C HIS A 327 7.77 -20.95 -4.20
N VAL A 328 8.88 -20.33 -3.81
CA VAL A 328 9.09 -19.67 -2.51
C VAL A 328 9.68 -18.29 -2.79
N SER A 329 8.92 -17.23 -2.54
CA SER A 329 9.35 -15.84 -2.82
C SER A 329 10.66 -15.46 -2.14
N TYR A 330 10.89 -15.97 -0.93
CA TYR A 330 12.12 -15.71 -0.17
C TYR A 330 13.36 -16.30 -0.85
N LEU A 331 13.24 -17.53 -1.36
CA LEU A 331 14.31 -18.18 -2.12
C LEU A 331 14.44 -17.59 -3.53
N GLN A 332 13.33 -17.16 -4.12
CA GLN A 332 13.33 -16.49 -5.42
C GLN A 332 14.19 -15.22 -5.37
N ILE A 333 13.91 -14.31 -4.42
CA ILE A 333 14.69 -13.07 -4.30
C ILE A 333 16.13 -13.32 -3.86
N ALA A 334 16.38 -14.35 -3.02
CA ALA A 334 17.73 -14.70 -2.58
C ALA A 334 18.57 -15.30 -3.70
N ALA A 335 18.00 -16.18 -4.55
CA ALA A 335 18.70 -16.78 -5.68
C ALA A 335 18.94 -15.78 -6.82
N GLU A 336 17.91 -15.01 -7.16
CA GLU A 336 17.97 -14.09 -8.32
C GLU A 336 18.63 -12.76 -8.00
N GLY A 337 18.35 -12.17 -6.84
CA GLY A 337 18.87 -10.88 -6.42
C GLY A 337 20.07 -10.95 -5.46
N GLY A 338 20.38 -12.15 -4.98
CA GLY A 338 21.45 -12.39 -3.99
C GLY A 338 21.02 -12.11 -2.55
N VAL A 339 21.90 -12.47 -1.61
CA VAL A 339 21.66 -12.34 -0.17
C VAL A 339 21.38 -10.89 0.24
N GLY A 340 22.06 -9.92 -0.38
CA GLY A 340 21.85 -8.49 -0.11
C GLY A 340 20.44 -8.02 -0.48
N ALA A 341 19.93 -8.40 -1.66
CA ALA A 341 18.57 -8.08 -2.07
C ALA A 341 17.52 -8.74 -1.17
N PHE A 342 17.75 -9.99 -0.75
CA PHE A 342 16.92 -10.68 0.23
C PHE A 342 16.84 -9.93 1.56
N VAL A 343 17.97 -9.44 2.10
CA VAL A 343 17.98 -8.65 3.35
C VAL A 343 17.14 -7.39 3.20
N PHE A 344 17.31 -6.62 2.13
CA PHE A 344 16.50 -5.43 1.90
C PHE A 344 15.03 -5.74 1.65
N TYR A 345 14.70 -6.87 1.04
CA TYR A 345 13.33 -7.37 0.90
C TYR A 345 12.68 -7.61 2.27
N ILE A 346 13.37 -8.29 3.18
CA ILE A 346 12.87 -8.52 4.54
C ILE A 346 12.72 -7.19 5.32
N LEU A 347 13.70 -6.28 5.21
CA LEU A 347 13.63 -4.96 5.84
C LEU A 347 12.47 -4.13 5.30
N PHE A 348 12.20 -4.20 3.99
CA PHE A 348 11.09 -3.49 3.36
C PHE A 348 9.73 -3.97 3.90
N PHE A 349 9.46 -5.27 3.89
CA PHE A 349 8.20 -5.80 4.43
C PHE A 349 8.11 -5.68 5.95
N GLY A 350 9.22 -5.89 6.66
CA GLY A 350 9.32 -5.69 8.11
C GLY A 350 8.99 -4.25 8.53
N SER A 351 9.37 -3.27 7.71
CA SER A 351 9.03 -1.86 7.96
C SER A 351 7.53 -1.58 7.85
N GLY A 352 6.80 -2.28 6.97
CA GLY A 352 5.34 -2.22 6.91
C GLY A 352 4.67 -2.58 8.24
N PHE A 353 5.13 -3.65 8.89
CA PHE A 353 4.69 -4.00 10.25
C PHE A 353 5.12 -2.95 11.28
N GLY A 354 6.34 -2.42 11.14
CA GLY A 354 6.85 -1.32 11.96
C GLY A 354 5.96 -0.08 11.90
N ASN A 355 5.49 0.28 10.71
CA ASN A 355 4.57 1.40 10.49
C ASN A 355 3.23 1.18 11.20
N LEU A 356 2.64 -0.02 11.08
CA LEU A 356 1.40 -0.36 11.76
C LEU A 356 1.56 -0.38 13.28
N ARG A 357 2.73 -0.84 13.79
CA ARG A 357 3.06 -0.78 15.23
C ARG A 357 3.17 0.68 15.71
N ARG A 358 3.84 1.55 14.95
CA ARG A 358 3.93 2.99 15.27
C ARG A 358 2.56 3.66 15.21
N LEU A 359 1.76 3.35 14.19
CA LEU A 359 0.40 3.85 14.05
C LEU A 359 -0.47 3.48 15.26
N ARG A 360 -0.35 2.26 15.80
CA ARG A 360 -1.10 1.84 17.01
C ARG A 360 -0.80 2.69 18.23
N ARG A 361 0.35 3.33 18.31
CA ARG A 361 0.76 4.19 19.45
C ARG A 361 0.21 5.62 19.38
N ILE A 362 -0.25 6.06 18.21
CA ILE A 362 -0.85 7.39 18.05
C ILE A 362 -2.23 7.38 18.74
N PRO A 363 -2.50 8.30 19.67
CA PRO A 363 -3.81 8.41 20.34
C PRO A 363 -4.89 8.94 19.36
N ASN A 364 -6.15 8.91 19.79
CA ASN A 364 -7.30 9.54 19.14
C ASN A 364 -7.47 9.28 17.64
N LYS A 365 -7.25 8.02 17.23
CA LYS A 365 -7.46 7.61 15.84
C LYS A 365 -8.94 7.44 15.51
N ASP A 366 -9.31 7.82 14.29
CA ASP A 366 -10.63 7.51 13.75
C ASP A 366 -10.84 5.99 13.69
N ALA A 367 -12.03 5.51 14.06
CA ALA A 367 -12.36 4.08 14.06
C ALA A 367 -12.17 3.43 12.66
N GLU A 368 -12.36 4.20 11.59
CA GLU A 368 -12.15 3.72 10.22
C GLU A 368 -10.65 3.51 9.93
N VAL A 369 -9.77 4.40 10.40
CA VAL A 369 -8.31 4.24 10.31
C VAL A 369 -7.86 2.97 11.04
N GLU A 370 -8.47 2.66 12.18
CA GLU A 370 -8.16 1.44 12.93
C GLU A 370 -8.58 0.19 12.15
N LEU A 371 -9.77 0.18 11.52
CA LEU A 371 -10.23 -0.92 10.68
C LEU A 371 -9.28 -1.16 9.49
N PHE A 372 -8.89 -0.11 8.76
CA PHE A 372 -7.97 -0.24 7.64
C PHE A 372 -6.56 -0.64 8.08
N SER A 373 -6.09 -0.18 9.24
CA SER A 373 -4.83 -0.64 9.84
C SER A 373 -4.87 -2.13 10.16
N GLY A 374 -5.99 -2.63 10.69
CA GLY A 374 -6.20 -4.06 10.93
C GLY A 374 -6.23 -4.88 9.64
N ALA A 375 -6.88 -4.37 8.60
CA ALA A 375 -6.93 -5.01 7.28
C ALA A 375 -5.54 -5.09 6.64
N LEU A 376 -4.76 -4.00 6.69
CA LEU A 376 -3.37 -3.99 6.23
C LEU A 376 -2.49 -5.00 6.98
N TYR A 377 -2.67 -5.09 8.30
CA TYR A 377 -1.94 -6.07 9.11
C TYR A 377 -2.28 -7.50 8.69
N ALA A 378 -3.57 -7.82 8.51
CA ALA A 378 -4.00 -9.14 8.06
C ALA A 378 -3.51 -9.47 6.64
N SER A 379 -3.57 -8.51 5.71
CA SER A 379 -3.04 -8.65 4.35
C SER A 379 -1.53 -8.91 4.34
N LEU A 380 -0.74 -8.16 5.15
CA LEU A 380 0.70 -8.37 5.25
C LEU A 380 1.05 -9.73 5.88
N ILE A 381 0.31 -10.20 6.89
CA ILE A 381 0.48 -11.55 7.43
C ILE A 381 0.17 -12.59 6.35
N GLY A 382 -0.92 -12.41 5.60
CA GLY A 382 -1.26 -13.25 4.47
C GLY A 382 -0.15 -13.29 3.42
N PHE A 383 0.48 -12.16 3.13
CA PHE A 383 1.62 -12.12 2.24
C PHE A 383 2.82 -12.90 2.79
N VAL A 384 3.23 -12.63 4.02
CA VAL A 384 4.40 -13.28 4.64
C VAL A 384 4.24 -14.80 4.66
N VAL A 385 3.05 -15.30 4.98
CA VAL A 385 2.77 -16.76 4.95
C VAL A 385 2.65 -17.27 3.51
N GLY A 386 1.94 -16.57 2.64
CA GLY A 386 1.75 -16.97 1.25
C GLY A 386 3.06 -17.00 0.45
N ALA A 387 4.01 -16.14 0.78
CA ALA A 387 5.34 -16.07 0.17
C ALA A 387 6.18 -17.35 0.34
N PHE A 388 5.82 -18.23 1.29
CA PHE A 388 6.42 -19.58 1.38
C PHE A 388 5.87 -20.55 0.32
N PHE A 389 4.78 -20.21 -0.35
CA PHE A 389 4.07 -21.13 -1.24
C PHE A 389 3.87 -20.60 -2.66
N ALA A 390 4.26 -19.35 -2.93
CA ALA A 390 4.05 -18.68 -4.20
C ALA A 390 5.30 -17.93 -4.66
N PRO A 391 5.59 -17.86 -5.99
CA PRO A 391 6.67 -17.06 -6.57
C PRO A 391 6.26 -15.59 -6.69
N ALA A 392 5.89 -14.96 -5.57
CA ALA A 392 5.33 -13.61 -5.53
C ALA A 392 6.34 -12.53 -5.15
N ALA A 393 7.66 -12.79 -5.29
CA ALA A 393 8.70 -11.84 -4.90
C ALA A 393 8.62 -10.52 -5.69
N TYR A 394 8.15 -10.57 -6.92
CA TYR A 394 8.07 -9.41 -7.83
C TYR A 394 6.63 -8.96 -8.12
N GLU A 395 5.64 -9.53 -7.43
CA GLU A 395 4.24 -9.13 -7.51
C GLU A 395 4.01 -7.76 -6.85
N TYR A 396 3.27 -6.85 -7.51
CA TYR A 396 3.09 -5.48 -7.02
C TYR A 396 2.14 -5.35 -5.81
N PHE A 397 1.16 -6.24 -5.67
CA PHE A 397 0.16 -6.16 -4.60
C PHE A 397 0.76 -6.04 -3.19
N PRO A 398 1.75 -6.86 -2.80
CA PRO A 398 2.39 -6.75 -1.51
C PRO A 398 3.12 -5.41 -1.31
N TYR A 399 3.75 -4.89 -2.38
CA TYR A 399 4.45 -3.60 -2.33
C TYR A 399 3.46 -2.44 -2.14
N PHE A 400 2.28 -2.52 -2.76
CA PHE A 400 1.21 -1.56 -2.51
C PHE A 400 0.73 -1.59 -1.07
N ALA A 401 0.60 -2.77 -0.45
CA ALA A 401 0.24 -2.89 0.95
C ALA A 401 1.23 -2.16 1.87
N VAL A 402 2.54 -2.30 1.63
CA VAL A 402 3.57 -1.54 2.37
C VAL A 402 3.43 -0.04 2.10
N ALA A 403 3.22 0.39 0.84
CA ALA A 403 2.97 1.80 0.52
C ALA A 403 1.78 2.36 1.31
N TYR A 404 0.69 1.60 1.42
CA TYR A 404 -0.49 2.02 2.19
C TYR A 404 -0.20 2.16 3.68
N THR A 405 0.66 1.30 4.27
CA THR A 405 1.07 1.47 5.67
C THR A 405 1.86 2.74 5.88
N SER A 406 2.78 3.07 4.97
CA SER A 406 3.60 4.28 5.00
C SER A 406 2.75 5.54 4.85
N VAL A 407 1.81 5.53 3.90
CA VAL A 407 0.84 6.61 3.68
C VAL A 407 -0.04 6.81 4.92
N LEU A 408 -0.58 5.73 5.48
CA LEU A 408 -1.48 5.80 6.63
C LEU A 408 -0.77 6.36 7.88
N LEU A 409 0.48 5.94 8.11
CA LEU A 409 1.30 6.47 9.18
C LEU A 409 1.62 7.96 8.97
N ALA A 410 1.95 8.36 7.74
CA ALA A 410 2.26 9.76 7.42
C ALA A 410 1.04 10.66 7.66
N ILE A 411 -0.15 10.26 7.18
CA ILE A 411 -1.40 11.01 7.40
C ILE A 411 -1.72 11.13 8.89
N ALA A 412 -1.56 10.05 9.66
CA ALA A 412 -1.83 10.07 11.09
C ALA A 412 -0.88 11.00 11.85
N LYS A 413 0.41 11.02 11.49
CA LYS A 413 1.39 11.95 12.07
C LYS A 413 1.12 13.40 11.68
N GLU A 414 0.77 13.66 10.41
CA GLU A 414 0.42 15.00 9.94
C GLU A 414 -0.80 15.56 10.70
N LYS A 415 -1.79 14.69 11.00
CA LYS A 415 -2.96 15.04 11.81
C LYS A 415 -2.56 15.35 13.26
N GLU A 416 -1.78 14.48 13.88
CA GLU A 416 -1.28 14.67 15.28
C GLU A 416 -0.51 15.99 15.41
N GLN A 417 0.37 16.31 14.47
CA GLN A 417 1.13 17.58 14.47
C GLN A 417 0.24 18.81 14.29
N SER A 418 -0.86 18.71 13.54
CA SER A 418 -1.80 19.82 13.36
C SER A 418 -2.71 20.05 14.56
N GLU A 419 -2.90 19.04 15.42
CA GLU A 419 -3.70 19.12 16.63
C GLU A 419 -2.90 19.62 17.86
N VAL A 420 -1.55 19.63 17.79
CA VAL A 420 -0.72 20.24 18.82
C VAL A 420 -0.90 21.76 18.75
N PRO A 421 -1.45 22.42 19.80
CA PRO A 421 -1.61 23.87 19.80
C PRO A 421 -0.25 24.55 19.56
N THR A 422 -0.17 25.40 18.56
CA THR A 422 0.99 26.27 18.43
C THR A 422 1.11 27.08 19.72
N PRO A 423 2.28 27.08 20.40
CA PRO A 423 2.44 27.89 21.59
C PRO A 423 2.03 29.32 21.27
N ASP A 424 1.10 29.85 22.05
CA ASP A 424 0.66 31.24 21.93
C ASP A 424 1.82 32.17 22.32
N TRP A 425 2.61 32.53 21.32
CA TRP A 425 3.76 33.43 21.48
C TRP A 425 3.34 34.85 21.86
N SER A 426 2.03 35.19 21.77
CA SER A 426 1.52 36.50 22.17
C SER A 426 1.61 36.74 23.67
N ASN A 427 1.59 35.66 24.47
CA ASN A 427 1.66 35.68 25.95
C ASN A 427 3.08 35.44 26.49
N ARG A 428 4.13 35.48 25.66
CA ARG A 428 5.49 35.45 26.19
C ARG A 428 5.72 36.66 27.07
N PRO A 429 6.24 36.51 28.30
CA PRO A 429 6.76 37.63 29.06
C PRO A 429 7.74 38.39 28.19
N GLN A 430 7.47 39.67 27.99
CA GLN A 430 8.36 40.51 27.18
C GLN A 430 9.77 40.40 27.76
N PRO A 431 10.82 40.23 26.95
CA PRO A 431 12.16 40.12 27.47
C PRO A 431 12.47 41.36 28.29
N TRP A 432 13.04 41.21 29.50
CA TRP A 432 13.33 42.25 30.48
C TRP A 432 14.02 43.49 29.88
N TRP A 433 14.77 43.34 28.78
CA TRP A 433 15.44 44.43 28.08
C TRP A 433 14.44 45.32 27.28
N LYS A 434 13.29 44.81 26.85
CA LYS A 434 12.22 45.62 26.23
C LYS A 434 11.48 46.44 27.30
N GLU A 435 11.26 45.90 28.48
CA GLU A 435 10.69 46.65 29.60
C GLU A 435 11.62 47.77 30.09
N ARG A 436 12.92 47.50 30.12
CA ARG A 436 13.94 48.57 30.43
C ARG A 436 13.96 49.67 29.38
N ARG A 437 13.81 49.37 28.10
CA ARG A 437 13.69 50.40 27.04
C ARG A 437 12.42 51.23 27.17
N ALA A 438 11.29 50.61 27.46
CA ALA A 438 10.02 51.30 27.67
C ALA A 438 10.11 52.24 28.90
N ARG A 439 10.69 51.79 30.00
CA ARG A 439 10.91 52.65 31.21
C ARG A 439 11.87 53.82 30.92
N LYS A 440 12.91 53.64 30.14
CA LYS A 440 13.83 54.77 29.75
C LYS A 440 13.13 55.78 28.86
N SER A 441 12.29 55.35 27.91
CA SER A 441 11.57 56.27 27.03
C SER A 441 10.48 57.09 27.77
N THR A 442 9.85 56.51 28.80
CA THR A 442 8.88 57.23 29.64
C THR A 442 9.57 58.23 30.59
N SER A 443 10.76 57.92 31.16
CA SER A 443 11.54 58.82 31.99
C SER A 443 12.09 60.03 31.22
N THR A 444 12.50 59.80 29.96
CA THR A 444 13.00 60.89 29.09
C THR A 444 11.89 61.85 28.67
N ARG A 445 10.65 61.33 28.50
CA ARG A 445 9.46 62.16 28.17
C ARG A 445 8.98 62.97 29.40
N ALA A 446 9.04 62.41 30.60
CA ALA A 446 8.69 63.11 31.86
C ALA A 446 9.64 64.25 32.13
N ASN A 447 10.97 64.09 31.91
CA ASN A 447 11.96 65.17 32.11
C ASN A 447 11.87 66.25 31.02
N ALA A 448 11.41 65.94 29.82
CA ALA A 448 11.23 66.95 28.75
C ALA A 448 10.02 67.88 29.02
N THR A 449 9.01 67.38 29.73
CA THR A 449 7.79 68.16 30.09
C THR A 449 8.00 69.07 31.31
N GLN A 450 8.98 68.79 32.19
CA GLN A 450 9.33 69.67 33.33
C GLN A 450 10.29 70.83 32.96
N SER A 451 10.99 70.73 31.82
CA SER A 451 11.95 71.77 31.40
C SER A 451 11.31 73.00 30.67
N SER A 452 10.00 72.99 30.40
CA SER A 452 9.32 74.04 29.66
C SER A 452 8.44 74.97 30.52
N ALA A 453 8.49 74.85 31.84
CA ALA A 453 7.76 75.75 32.77
C ALA A 453 8.71 76.82 33.30
N THR A 454 8.96 77.89 32.50
CA THR A 454 9.62 79.11 32.94
C THR A 454 8.58 79.97 33.68
N PRO A 455 8.83 80.41 34.94
CA PRO A 455 7.87 81.28 35.64
C PRO A 455 7.85 82.68 35.07
N ALA A 456 6.72 83.17 34.67
CA ALA A 456 6.50 84.55 34.27
C ALA A 456 6.72 85.51 35.44
N ALA A 457 7.59 86.50 35.27
CA ALA A 457 7.88 87.53 36.22
C ALA A 457 6.66 88.46 36.38
N PRO A 458 6.38 89.01 37.56
CA PRO A 458 5.25 89.92 37.80
C PRO A 458 5.56 91.33 37.24
N LEU A 459 4.61 91.83 36.43
CA LEU A 459 4.56 93.22 35.95
C LEU A 459 4.31 94.15 37.11
N ARG A 460 5.33 95.02 37.40
CA ARG A 460 5.27 96.04 38.38
C ARG A 460 4.50 97.24 37.81
N ASN A 461 3.36 97.59 38.37
CA ASN A 461 2.56 98.82 38.13
C ASN A 461 3.41 100.03 38.58
N ARG A 462 3.62 100.97 37.69
CA ARG A 462 3.86 102.41 38.02
C ARG A 462 2.91 103.22 37.15
N ARG A 463 2.04 103.88 37.90
CA ARG A 463 1.31 105.14 37.61
C ARG A 463 1.07 105.51 36.16
#